data_57da606c6adb5f197d231eb30291b73d
#
_entry.id   57da606c6adb5f197d231eb30291b73d
#
_cell.length_a   1.000
_cell.length_b   1.000
_cell.length_c   1.000
_cell.angle_alpha   90.00
_cell.angle_beta   90.00
_cell.angle_gamma   90.00
#
_symmetry.space_group_name_H-M   'P 1'
#
loop_
_entity.id
_entity.type
_entity.pdbx_description
1 polymer ?
#
loop_
_entity_poly.entity_id
_entity_poly.type
_entity_poly.pdbx_seq_one_letter_code
_entity_poly.pdbx_strand_id
1 'polypeptide(L)'
;TVVIKGTTLGVSTDIDGKYSITIPEDGKETVLMFTFVGMKPQEVRYAGQETLNVILTEEVAEMEEVVVNGYFTRKKESFTGVSKTFSGDELKTISTGNILNTLSVLDPSFTKVVNNEMGSDPNTIPDFEIRGSSSLKAEYENNPNMPTFIMDGFEVTAQKVFDLDPNRVRYITILKDAAATAIYGSRAANGVVVIETVLPKAGKLQLSYNGSANFEIADLSDY
;
A
#
# COMPACT_ATOMS: atom_id res chain seq x y z
N THR A 1 17.05 -0.36 25.50
CA THR A 1 16.92 -1.23 26.69
C THR A 1 17.79 -2.46 26.51
N VAL A 2 18.47 -2.90 27.56
CA VAL A 2 19.31 -4.11 27.59
C VAL A 2 18.72 -5.05 28.62
N VAL A 3 18.41 -6.31 28.23
CA VAL A 3 17.75 -7.30 29.10
C VAL A 3 18.53 -8.62 29.06
N ILE A 4 18.65 -9.29 30.18
CA ILE A 4 19.23 -10.65 30.25
C ILE A 4 18.14 -11.62 29.78
N LYS A 5 18.40 -12.35 28.68
CA LYS A 5 17.43 -13.31 28.11
C LYS A 5 17.04 -14.38 29.11
N GLY A 6 15.73 -14.57 29.27
CA GLY A 6 15.17 -15.56 30.21
C GLY A 6 15.03 -15.06 31.66
N THR A 7 15.31 -13.79 31.91
CA THR A 7 15.11 -13.14 33.22
C THR A 7 14.30 -11.86 33.06
N THR A 8 13.87 -11.29 34.20
CA THR A 8 13.25 -9.96 34.27
C THR A 8 14.26 -8.85 34.52
N LEU A 9 15.56 -9.18 34.55
CA LEU A 9 16.62 -8.21 34.82
C LEU A 9 16.96 -7.47 33.56
N GLY A 10 16.81 -6.15 33.57
CA GLY A 10 17.12 -5.27 32.45
C GLY A 10 17.42 -3.86 32.92
N VAL A 11 18.13 -3.12 32.11
CA VAL A 11 18.48 -1.71 32.30
C VAL A 11 18.14 -0.90 31.08
N SER A 12 17.87 0.37 31.29
CA SER A 12 17.74 1.34 30.21
C SER A 12 19.08 2.03 29.98
N THR A 13 19.38 2.36 28.73
CA THR A 13 20.56 3.18 28.39
C THR A 13 20.30 4.65 28.75
N ASP A 14 21.35 5.39 28.99
CA ASP A 14 21.28 6.85 29.08
C ASP A 14 21.19 7.52 27.69
N ILE A 15 21.22 8.85 27.66
CA ILE A 15 21.10 9.64 26.44
C ILE A 15 22.30 9.42 25.48
N ASP A 16 23.47 9.03 26.02
CA ASP A 16 24.68 8.73 25.27
C ASP A 16 24.75 7.25 24.86
N GLY A 17 23.72 6.45 25.15
CA GLY A 17 23.67 5.02 24.86
C GLY A 17 24.46 4.14 25.83
N LYS A 18 24.97 4.70 26.93
CA LYS A 18 25.73 3.94 27.94
C LYS A 18 24.79 3.19 28.88
N TYR A 19 25.21 2.02 29.27
CA TYR A 19 24.47 1.17 30.22
C TYR A 19 25.42 0.45 31.18
N SER A 20 24.92 0.06 32.33
CA SER A 20 25.61 -0.80 33.30
C SER A 20 24.63 -1.86 33.75
N ILE A 21 24.97 -3.12 33.61
CA ILE A 21 24.16 -4.26 33.99
C ILE A 21 24.99 -5.24 34.80
N THR A 22 24.47 -5.65 35.96
CA THR A 22 25.11 -6.67 36.77
C THR A 22 24.65 -8.04 36.30
N ILE A 23 25.61 -8.88 35.94
CA ILE A 23 25.35 -10.23 35.43
C ILE A 23 25.53 -11.19 36.60
N PRO A 24 24.56 -12.05 36.92
CA PRO A 24 24.69 -13.10 37.94
C PRO A 24 25.76 -14.11 37.55
N GLU A 25 26.61 -14.50 38.49
CA GLU A 25 27.65 -15.54 38.32
C GLU A 25 27.07 -16.96 38.37
N ASP A 26 26.01 -17.24 37.61
CA ASP A 26 25.36 -18.57 37.67
C ASP A 26 26.02 -19.63 36.77
N GLY A 27 27.21 -19.35 36.22
CA GLY A 27 27.98 -20.29 35.39
C GLY A 27 27.30 -20.66 34.05
N LYS A 28 26.21 -20.00 33.69
CA LYS A 28 25.48 -20.21 32.43
C LYS A 28 25.88 -19.17 31.40
N GLU A 29 25.92 -19.56 30.15
CA GLU A 29 26.06 -18.61 29.01
C GLU A 29 24.95 -17.56 29.08
N THR A 30 25.31 -16.34 29.44
CA THR A 30 24.36 -15.25 29.56
C THR A 30 24.23 -14.58 28.18
N VAL A 31 23.01 -14.50 27.69
CA VAL A 31 22.67 -13.79 26.43
C VAL A 31 22.01 -12.45 26.78
N LEU A 32 22.58 -11.38 26.31
CA LEU A 32 22.01 -10.03 26.43
C LEU A 32 21.22 -9.70 25.20
N MET A 33 20.00 -9.25 25.39
CA MET A 33 19.11 -8.80 24.33
C MET A 33 19.02 -7.27 24.35
N PHE A 34 19.41 -6.66 23.25
CA PHE A 34 19.38 -5.22 23.03
C PHE A 34 18.15 -4.87 22.21
N THR A 35 17.33 -3.97 22.71
CA THR A 35 16.11 -3.54 22.03
C THR A 35 15.98 -2.02 22.06
N PHE A 36 15.56 -1.45 20.92
CA PHE A 36 15.20 -0.05 20.80
C PHE A 36 14.05 0.10 19.82
N VAL A 37 13.22 1.12 20.00
CA VAL A 37 12.07 1.36 19.13
C VAL A 37 12.57 1.69 17.72
N GLY A 38 12.09 0.95 16.70
CA GLY A 38 12.52 1.12 15.31
C GLY A 38 13.84 0.46 14.95
N MET A 39 14.43 -0.36 15.85
CA MET A 39 15.65 -1.10 15.60
C MET A 39 15.42 -2.61 15.75
N LYS A 40 16.10 -3.42 14.94
CA LYS A 40 16.05 -4.88 15.07
C LYS A 40 16.63 -5.31 16.42
N PRO A 41 15.91 -6.13 17.21
CA PRO A 41 16.45 -6.70 18.42
C PRO A 41 17.71 -7.51 18.13
N GLN A 42 18.78 -7.28 18.89
CA GLN A 42 20.04 -8.00 18.72
C GLN A 42 20.37 -8.79 19.98
N GLU A 43 20.67 -10.07 19.80
CA GLU A 43 21.12 -10.95 20.87
C GLU A 43 22.62 -11.11 20.81
N VAL A 44 23.30 -10.83 21.92
CA VAL A 44 24.76 -10.97 22.03
C VAL A 44 25.09 -11.83 23.24
N ARG A 45 25.94 -12.83 23.04
CA ARG A 45 26.43 -13.67 24.12
C ARG A 45 27.51 -12.91 24.90
N TYR A 46 27.33 -12.91 26.22
CA TYR A 46 28.33 -12.36 27.12
C TYR A 46 29.43 -13.38 27.36
N ALA A 47 30.66 -13.01 27.08
CA ALA A 47 31.85 -13.86 27.23
C ALA A 47 32.80 -13.38 28.34
N GLY A 48 32.33 -12.50 29.26
CA GLY A 48 33.14 -12.01 30.38
C GLY A 48 33.85 -10.67 30.08
N GLN A 49 33.49 -9.96 29.01
CA GLN A 49 34.11 -8.65 28.71
C GLN A 49 33.57 -7.58 29.71
N GLU A 50 34.48 -6.67 30.13
CA GLU A 50 34.08 -5.50 30.96
C GLU A 50 33.24 -4.48 30.19
N THR A 51 33.43 -4.39 28.88
CA THR A 51 32.73 -3.45 28.00
C THR A 51 32.21 -4.17 26.78
N LEU A 52 30.91 -4.00 26.47
CA LEU A 52 30.27 -4.57 25.31
C LEU A 52 29.56 -3.46 24.52
N ASN A 53 30.10 -3.16 23.33
CA ASN A 53 29.50 -2.20 22.42
C ASN A 53 28.69 -2.93 21.36
N VAL A 54 27.42 -2.52 21.18
CA VAL A 54 26.50 -3.14 20.23
C VAL A 54 25.94 -2.05 19.32
N ILE A 55 25.99 -2.29 18.01
CA ILE A 55 25.41 -1.40 17.01
C ILE A 55 24.09 -2.03 16.56
N LEU A 56 22.97 -1.39 16.90
CA LEU A 56 21.67 -1.81 16.41
C LEU A 56 21.48 -1.33 14.96
N THR A 57 20.90 -2.19 14.13
CA THR A 57 20.48 -1.85 12.77
C THR A 57 19.02 -1.41 12.79
N GLU A 58 18.70 -0.42 11.98
CA GLU A 58 17.30 -0.01 11.80
C GLU A 58 16.45 -1.23 11.38
N GLU A 59 15.35 -1.39 12.05
CA GLU A 59 14.30 -2.29 11.58
C GLU A 59 13.62 -1.57 10.41
N VAL A 60 14.22 -1.69 9.22
CA VAL A 60 13.46 -1.46 8.01
C VAL A 60 12.36 -2.52 8.10
N ALA A 61 11.16 -2.10 8.49
CA ALA A 61 10.00 -2.95 8.32
C ALA A 61 9.98 -3.30 6.83
N GLU A 62 10.50 -4.48 6.48
CA GLU A 62 10.13 -5.10 5.22
C GLU A 62 8.61 -5.10 5.28
N MET A 63 8.00 -4.20 4.53
CA MET A 63 6.55 -4.19 4.40
C MET A 63 6.22 -5.56 3.81
N GLU A 64 5.80 -6.49 4.69
CA GLU A 64 5.29 -7.77 4.23
C GLU A 64 4.26 -7.44 3.16
N GLU A 65 4.52 -7.88 1.94
CA GLU A 65 3.61 -7.63 0.83
C GLU A 65 2.28 -8.29 1.16
N VAL A 66 1.33 -7.46 1.59
CA VAL A 66 0.00 -7.90 2.00
C VAL A 66 -0.97 -7.69 0.85
N VAL A 67 -1.83 -8.65 0.63
CA VAL A 67 -2.96 -8.51 -0.28
C VAL A 67 -4.16 -8.06 0.54
N VAL A 68 -4.65 -6.88 0.21
CA VAL A 68 -5.86 -6.32 0.80
C VAL A 68 -7.03 -6.64 -0.12
N ASN A 69 -8.00 -7.37 0.38
CA ASN A 69 -9.19 -7.73 -0.38
C ASN A 69 -10.46 -7.00 0.12
N GLY A 70 -10.28 -5.83 0.75
CA GLY A 70 -11.34 -4.95 1.22
C GLY A 70 -12.01 -5.37 2.53
N TYR A 71 -12.02 -6.67 2.87
CA TYR A 71 -12.57 -7.18 4.13
C TYR A 71 -11.49 -7.73 5.06
N PHE A 72 -10.39 -8.24 4.51
CA PHE A 72 -9.31 -8.86 5.27
C PHE A 72 -7.97 -8.49 4.67
N THR A 73 -7.01 -8.21 5.54
CA THR A 73 -5.60 -8.11 5.17
C THR A 73 -4.97 -9.49 5.36
N ARG A 74 -4.48 -10.10 4.29
CA ARG A 74 -3.80 -11.40 4.32
C ARG A 74 -2.38 -11.27 3.81
N LYS A 75 -1.47 -12.10 4.35
CA LYS A 75 -0.15 -12.25 3.76
C LYS A 75 -0.28 -12.78 2.34
N LYS A 76 0.50 -12.26 1.41
CA LYS A 76 0.48 -12.65 -0.02
C LYS A 76 0.63 -14.16 -0.20
N GLU A 77 1.47 -14.80 0.62
CA GLU A 77 1.70 -16.24 0.61
C GLU A 77 0.45 -17.08 0.91
N SER A 78 -0.51 -16.52 1.63
CA SER A 78 -1.77 -17.21 1.97
C SER A 78 -2.92 -16.91 1.00
N PHE A 79 -2.66 -16.13 -0.04
CA PHE A 79 -3.65 -15.76 -1.04
C PHE A 79 -3.40 -16.51 -2.35
N THR A 80 -4.35 -17.35 -2.76
CA THR A 80 -4.24 -18.22 -3.94
C THR A 80 -4.68 -17.57 -5.25
N GLY A 81 -5.28 -16.35 -5.19
CA GLY A 81 -5.74 -15.63 -6.37
C GLY A 81 -4.66 -14.74 -7.01
N VAL A 82 -4.81 -14.44 -8.30
CA VAL A 82 -3.93 -13.48 -8.97
C VAL A 82 -4.34 -12.07 -8.58
N SER A 83 -3.49 -11.43 -7.77
CA SER A 83 -3.66 -10.05 -7.35
C SER A 83 -2.37 -9.27 -7.54
N LYS A 84 -2.49 -7.97 -7.73
CA LYS A 84 -1.36 -7.04 -7.75
C LYS A 84 -1.67 -5.86 -6.85
N THR A 85 -0.80 -5.61 -5.90
CA THR A 85 -0.94 -4.53 -4.92
C THR A 85 0.10 -3.46 -5.19
N PHE A 86 -0.32 -2.21 -5.13
CA PHE A 86 0.51 -1.02 -5.27
C PHE A 86 0.37 -0.17 -4.02
N SER A 87 1.48 0.37 -3.55
CA SER A 87 1.48 1.33 -2.44
C SER A 87 1.10 2.73 -2.92
N GLY A 88 0.56 3.56 -2.02
CA GLY A 88 0.27 4.96 -2.32
C GLY A 88 1.51 5.74 -2.76
N ASP A 89 2.70 5.38 -2.28
CA ASP A 89 3.94 6.05 -2.64
C ASP A 89 4.39 5.70 -4.07
N GLU A 90 4.22 4.45 -4.51
CA GLU A 90 4.44 4.06 -5.92
C GLU A 90 3.52 4.83 -6.87
N LEU A 91 2.24 5.00 -6.50
CA LEU A 91 1.29 5.77 -7.29
C LEU A 91 1.73 7.22 -7.47
N LYS A 92 2.18 7.87 -6.40
CA LYS A 92 2.65 9.28 -6.41
C LYS A 92 3.91 9.48 -7.26
N THR A 93 4.77 8.47 -7.31
CA THR A 93 6.02 8.54 -8.10
C THR A 93 5.74 8.63 -9.60
N ILE A 94 4.65 8.03 -10.07
CA ILE A 94 4.31 7.99 -11.49
C ILE A 94 3.46 9.19 -11.88
N SER A 95 2.44 9.53 -11.10
CA SER A 95 1.57 10.66 -11.37
C SER A 95 0.93 11.20 -10.11
N THR A 96 0.88 12.51 -10.00
CA THR A 96 0.14 13.22 -8.96
C THR A 96 -1.30 13.51 -9.37
N GLY A 97 -1.68 13.14 -10.58
CA GLY A 97 -2.99 13.39 -11.15
C GLY A 97 -4.02 12.31 -10.80
N ASN A 98 -4.49 11.61 -11.81
CA ASN A 98 -5.58 10.66 -11.67
C ASN A 98 -5.09 9.24 -11.36
N ILE A 99 -5.65 8.61 -10.33
CA ILE A 99 -5.28 7.26 -9.86
C ILE A 99 -5.54 6.20 -10.93
N LEU A 100 -6.67 6.28 -11.65
CA LEU A 100 -7.04 5.29 -12.65
C LEU A 100 -6.08 5.31 -13.85
N ASN A 101 -5.66 6.50 -14.28
CA ASN A 101 -4.64 6.62 -15.31
C ASN A 101 -3.29 6.07 -14.83
N THR A 102 -2.92 6.30 -13.58
CA THR A 102 -1.69 5.75 -12.99
C THR A 102 -1.73 4.22 -12.95
N LEU A 103 -2.87 3.63 -12.60
CA LEU A 103 -3.04 2.16 -12.59
C LEU A 103 -2.88 1.56 -13.99
N SER A 104 -3.35 2.23 -15.04
CA SER A 104 -3.20 1.72 -16.41
C SER A 104 -1.74 1.72 -16.90
N VAL A 105 -0.89 2.56 -16.31
CA VAL A 105 0.56 2.55 -16.56
C VAL A 105 1.26 1.46 -15.75
N LEU A 106 0.86 1.26 -14.49
CA LEU A 106 1.47 0.29 -13.57
C LEU A 106 1.11 -1.15 -13.88
N ASP A 107 -0.10 -1.37 -14.34
CA ASP A 107 -0.61 -2.71 -14.63
C ASP A 107 -1.15 -2.83 -16.04
N PRO A 108 -0.42 -3.51 -16.94
CA PRO A 108 -0.85 -3.71 -18.33
C PRO A 108 -2.19 -4.45 -18.49
N SER A 109 -2.66 -5.16 -17.45
CA SER A 109 -3.97 -5.81 -17.49
C SER A 109 -5.13 -4.86 -17.20
N PHE A 110 -4.85 -3.69 -16.63
CA PHE A 110 -5.81 -2.62 -16.38
C PHE A 110 -5.71 -1.62 -17.54
N THR A 111 -6.57 -1.79 -18.52
CA THR A 111 -6.50 -1.06 -19.79
C THR A 111 -7.51 0.07 -19.80
N LYS A 112 -7.04 1.26 -20.24
CA LYS A 112 -7.90 2.39 -20.53
C LYS A 112 -8.45 2.23 -21.96
N VAL A 113 -9.77 2.23 -22.10
CA VAL A 113 -10.44 2.21 -23.40
C VAL A 113 -10.74 3.65 -23.84
N VAL A 114 -10.13 4.07 -24.93
CA VAL A 114 -10.38 5.40 -25.48
C VAL A 114 -11.72 5.39 -26.23
N ASN A 115 -12.63 6.24 -25.81
CA ASN A 115 -13.89 6.43 -26.49
C ASN A 115 -13.83 7.72 -27.31
N ASN A 116 -13.67 7.59 -28.62
CA ASN A 116 -13.57 8.72 -29.52
C ASN A 116 -14.90 9.48 -29.75
N GLU A 117 -16.03 8.89 -29.34
CA GLU A 117 -17.34 9.51 -29.50
C GLU A 117 -17.65 10.59 -28.46
N MET A 118 -16.96 10.52 -27.30
CA MET A 118 -17.10 11.52 -26.24
C MET A 118 -16.22 12.77 -26.43
N GLY A 119 -15.42 12.80 -27.50
CA GLY A 119 -14.55 13.94 -27.82
C GLY A 119 -13.40 14.11 -26.81
N SER A 120 -12.92 15.35 -26.71
CA SER A 120 -11.78 15.73 -25.86
C SER A 120 -12.21 16.33 -24.52
N ASP A 121 -13.38 15.99 -23.97
CA ASP A 121 -13.81 16.50 -22.67
C ASP A 121 -12.91 15.92 -21.55
N PRO A 122 -12.11 16.74 -20.86
CA PRO A 122 -11.21 16.28 -19.82
C PRO A 122 -11.93 15.76 -18.57
N ASN A 123 -13.21 16.06 -18.39
CA ASN A 123 -14.03 15.59 -17.26
C ASN A 123 -14.71 14.26 -17.53
N THR A 124 -14.63 13.78 -18.77
CA THR A 124 -15.20 12.47 -19.11
C THR A 124 -14.32 11.37 -18.56
N ILE A 125 -14.91 10.46 -17.77
CA ILE A 125 -14.21 9.30 -17.25
C ILE A 125 -14.06 8.28 -18.39
N PRO A 126 -12.83 7.91 -18.74
CA PRO A 126 -12.64 6.85 -19.72
C PRO A 126 -13.09 5.51 -19.14
N ASP A 127 -13.48 4.62 -20.03
CA ASP A 127 -13.75 3.23 -19.65
C ASP A 127 -12.44 2.52 -19.28
N PHE A 128 -12.53 1.67 -18.26
CA PHE A 128 -11.42 0.82 -17.84
C PHE A 128 -11.84 -0.64 -17.84
N GLU A 129 -10.97 -1.51 -18.27
CA GLU A 129 -11.19 -2.95 -18.35
C GLU A 129 -10.03 -3.71 -17.70
N ILE A 130 -10.34 -4.83 -17.07
CA ILE A 130 -9.34 -5.79 -16.57
C ILE A 130 -9.41 -7.03 -17.45
N ARG A 131 -8.29 -7.36 -18.13
CA ARG A 131 -8.17 -8.51 -19.04
C ARG A 131 -9.08 -8.43 -20.29
N GLY A 132 -9.52 -7.24 -20.69
CA GLY A 132 -10.35 -7.01 -21.86
C GLY A 132 -11.85 -7.14 -21.59
N SER A 133 -12.65 -6.94 -22.62
CA SER A 133 -14.11 -6.91 -22.54
C SER A 133 -14.71 -8.31 -22.58
N SER A 134 -15.63 -8.59 -21.65
CA SER A 134 -16.39 -9.84 -21.60
C SER A 134 -17.77 -9.73 -22.26
N SER A 135 -18.25 -8.51 -22.51
CA SER A 135 -19.59 -8.23 -23.04
C SER A 135 -19.54 -7.12 -24.10
N LEU A 136 -20.44 -7.19 -25.06
CA LEU A 136 -20.65 -6.10 -26.01
C LEU A 136 -21.30 -4.91 -25.30
N LYS A 137 -20.79 -3.70 -25.54
CA LYS A 137 -21.41 -2.48 -25.02
C LYS A 137 -22.74 -2.26 -25.69
N ALA A 138 -23.80 -2.13 -24.90
CA ALA A 138 -25.12 -1.80 -25.41
C ALA A 138 -25.42 -0.29 -25.34
N GLU A 139 -24.86 0.42 -24.35
CA GLU A 139 -25.06 1.86 -24.13
C GLU A 139 -23.84 2.47 -23.42
N TYR A 140 -23.61 3.79 -23.63
CA TYR A 140 -22.44 4.50 -23.12
C TYR A 140 -22.47 4.78 -21.60
N GLU A 141 -23.63 4.86 -21.00
CA GLU A 141 -23.76 5.22 -19.57
C GLU A 141 -23.43 4.09 -18.61
N ASN A 142 -23.57 2.82 -19.04
CA ASN A 142 -23.33 1.66 -18.20
C ASN A 142 -22.44 0.65 -18.92
N ASN A 143 -21.14 0.82 -18.83
CA ASN A 143 -20.20 -0.16 -19.41
C ASN A 143 -20.22 -1.45 -18.56
N PRO A 144 -20.80 -2.57 -19.08
CA PRO A 144 -20.87 -3.83 -18.36
C PRO A 144 -19.48 -4.46 -18.11
N ASN A 145 -18.44 -3.98 -18.79
CA ASN A 145 -17.08 -4.50 -18.67
C ASN A 145 -16.25 -3.76 -17.61
N MET A 146 -16.78 -2.70 -17.02
CA MET A 146 -16.06 -1.94 -16.01
C MET A 146 -15.82 -2.78 -14.76
N PRO A 147 -14.62 -2.71 -14.15
CA PRO A 147 -14.35 -3.39 -12.88
C PRO A 147 -15.16 -2.76 -11.74
N THR A 148 -15.42 -3.55 -10.72
CA THR A 148 -16.03 -3.06 -9.48
C THR A 148 -14.98 -2.35 -8.64
N PHE A 149 -15.31 -1.17 -8.12
CA PHE A 149 -14.44 -0.40 -7.23
C PHE A 149 -14.93 -0.53 -5.79
N ILE A 150 -14.00 -0.91 -4.90
CA ILE A 150 -14.25 -1.03 -3.46
C ILE A 150 -13.30 -0.07 -2.73
N MET A 151 -13.84 0.82 -1.93
CA MET A 151 -13.06 1.75 -1.11
C MET A 151 -13.38 1.53 0.36
N ASP A 152 -12.37 1.21 1.16
CA ASP A 152 -12.51 0.94 2.60
C ASP A 152 -13.66 -0.05 2.93
N GLY A 153 -13.83 -1.06 2.08
CA GLY A 153 -14.85 -2.10 2.23
C GLY A 153 -16.22 -1.77 1.63
N PHE A 154 -16.42 -0.59 1.06
CA PHE A 154 -17.68 -0.16 0.44
C PHE A 154 -17.54 -0.05 -1.08
N GLU A 155 -18.57 -0.49 -1.80
CA GLU A 155 -18.65 -0.28 -3.25
C GLU A 155 -18.82 1.21 -3.57
N VAL A 156 -18.04 1.70 -4.50
CA VAL A 156 -18.04 3.11 -4.92
C VAL A 156 -18.09 3.22 -6.44
N THR A 157 -18.53 4.36 -6.93
CA THR A 157 -18.57 4.65 -8.37
C THR A 157 -17.16 4.95 -8.91
N ALA A 158 -16.95 4.71 -10.20
CA ALA A 158 -15.71 5.08 -10.89
C ALA A 158 -15.39 6.57 -10.76
N GLN A 159 -16.44 7.44 -10.78
CA GLN A 159 -16.29 8.88 -10.56
C GLN A 159 -15.62 9.20 -9.23
N LYS A 160 -16.06 8.53 -8.15
CA LYS A 160 -15.49 8.77 -6.81
C LYS A 160 -14.01 8.37 -6.74
N VAL A 161 -13.61 7.33 -7.47
CA VAL A 161 -12.20 6.92 -7.56
C VAL A 161 -11.41 7.86 -8.47
N PHE A 162 -12.04 8.35 -9.54
CA PHE A 162 -11.44 9.33 -10.45
C PHE A 162 -11.09 10.64 -9.72
N ASP A 163 -11.96 11.09 -8.83
CA ASP A 163 -11.82 12.32 -8.04
C ASP A 163 -10.98 12.11 -6.75
N LEU A 164 -10.53 10.88 -6.49
CA LEU A 164 -9.79 10.58 -5.27
C LEU A 164 -8.36 11.11 -5.35
N ASP A 165 -7.96 11.88 -4.33
CA ASP A 165 -6.59 12.35 -4.18
C ASP A 165 -5.62 11.18 -3.93
N PRO A 166 -4.58 10.99 -4.76
CA PRO A 166 -3.56 9.95 -4.58
C PRO A 166 -2.88 9.97 -3.20
N ASN A 167 -2.81 11.15 -2.55
CA ASN A 167 -2.23 11.28 -1.22
C ASN A 167 -3.07 10.64 -0.11
N ARG A 168 -4.35 10.38 -0.38
CA ARG A 168 -5.24 9.69 0.55
C ARG A 168 -5.22 8.18 0.40
N VAL A 169 -4.55 7.67 -0.62
CA VAL A 169 -4.45 6.23 -0.88
C VAL A 169 -3.27 5.65 -0.11
N ARG A 170 -3.55 4.56 0.61
CA ARG A 170 -2.55 3.75 1.29
C ARG A 170 -2.08 2.60 0.42
N TYR A 171 -3.05 1.81 -0.09
CA TYR A 171 -2.82 0.69 -1.00
C TYR A 171 -3.94 0.60 -2.03
N ILE A 172 -3.59 0.11 -3.23
CA ILE A 172 -4.56 -0.32 -4.23
C ILE A 172 -4.23 -1.75 -4.62
N THR A 173 -5.22 -2.62 -4.57
CA THR A 173 -5.09 -4.02 -4.97
C THR A 173 -6.03 -4.31 -6.14
N ILE A 174 -5.49 -4.82 -7.23
CA ILE A 174 -6.28 -5.28 -8.38
C ILE A 174 -6.46 -6.79 -8.26
N LEU A 175 -7.70 -7.24 -8.12
CA LEU A 175 -8.10 -8.64 -8.07
C LEU A 175 -8.59 -9.07 -9.45
N LYS A 176 -7.88 -10.02 -10.06
CA LYS A 176 -8.09 -10.39 -11.46
C LYS A 176 -8.77 -11.74 -11.66
N ASP A 177 -8.70 -12.62 -10.67
CA ASP A 177 -9.20 -13.98 -10.74
C ASP A 177 -10.55 -14.15 -10.07
N ALA A 178 -11.33 -15.10 -10.58
CA ALA A 178 -12.62 -15.49 -10.00
C ALA A 178 -12.48 -15.92 -8.53
N ALA A 179 -11.39 -16.58 -8.14
CA ALA A 179 -11.13 -16.96 -6.74
C ALA A 179 -10.90 -15.73 -5.84
N ALA A 180 -10.24 -14.70 -6.37
CA ALA A 180 -10.00 -13.45 -5.67
C ALA A 180 -11.26 -12.58 -5.58
N THR A 181 -12.08 -12.61 -6.63
CA THR A 181 -13.28 -11.77 -6.75
C THR A 181 -14.56 -12.42 -6.18
N ALA A 182 -14.51 -13.72 -5.87
CA ALA A 182 -15.68 -14.50 -5.42
C ALA A 182 -16.40 -13.92 -4.18
N ILE A 183 -15.66 -13.23 -3.31
CA ILE A 183 -16.23 -12.57 -2.13
C ILE A 183 -17.15 -11.38 -2.46
N TYR A 184 -17.04 -10.84 -3.68
CA TYR A 184 -17.82 -9.70 -4.15
C TYR A 184 -19.00 -10.09 -5.05
N GLY A 185 -19.17 -11.41 -5.29
CA GLY A 185 -20.29 -11.97 -6.05
C GLY A 185 -20.22 -11.68 -7.56
N SER A 186 -21.38 -11.73 -8.23
CA SER A 186 -21.49 -11.62 -9.69
C SER A 186 -21.04 -10.28 -10.27
N ARG A 187 -21.11 -9.20 -9.49
CA ARG A 187 -20.64 -7.87 -9.92
C ARG A 187 -19.15 -7.81 -10.17
N ALA A 188 -18.39 -8.68 -9.52
CA ALA A 188 -16.95 -8.75 -9.64
C ALA A 188 -16.46 -9.59 -10.84
N ALA A 189 -17.34 -9.96 -11.77
CA ALA A 189 -17.00 -10.80 -12.93
C ALA A 189 -15.89 -10.18 -13.78
N ASN A 190 -15.82 -8.86 -13.87
CA ASN A 190 -14.82 -8.12 -14.64
C ASN A 190 -13.61 -7.68 -13.84
N GLY A 191 -13.44 -8.25 -12.64
CA GLY A 191 -12.39 -7.90 -11.70
C GLY A 191 -12.81 -6.86 -10.68
N VAL A 192 -11.98 -6.68 -9.66
CA VAL A 192 -12.22 -5.74 -8.56
C VAL A 192 -10.96 -4.92 -8.31
N VAL A 193 -11.14 -3.61 -8.15
CA VAL A 193 -10.11 -2.70 -7.67
C VAL A 193 -10.44 -2.32 -6.24
N VAL A 194 -9.62 -2.77 -5.31
CA VAL A 194 -9.77 -2.50 -3.88
C VAL A 194 -8.84 -1.36 -3.50
N ILE A 195 -9.38 -0.33 -2.88
CA ILE A 195 -8.65 0.87 -2.47
C ILE A 195 -8.74 0.97 -0.95
N GLU A 196 -7.61 1.08 -0.31
CA GLU A 196 -7.48 1.34 1.11
C GLU A 196 -6.97 2.76 1.31
N THR A 197 -7.72 3.57 2.07
CA THR A 197 -7.32 4.95 2.33
C THR A 197 -6.44 5.06 3.57
N VAL A 198 -5.72 6.16 3.68
CA VAL A 198 -4.92 6.49 4.87
C VAL A 198 -5.87 6.83 6.01
N LEU A 199 -5.78 6.07 7.09
CA LEU A 199 -6.57 6.34 8.29
C LEU A 199 -6.19 7.67 8.92
N PRO A 200 -7.15 8.51 9.31
CA PRO A 200 -6.87 9.76 10.00
C PRO A 200 -6.22 9.49 11.35
N LYS A 201 -5.17 10.25 11.67
CA LYS A 201 -4.53 10.19 12.98
C LYS A 201 -5.39 10.92 14.00
N ALA A 202 -5.72 10.25 15.11
CA ALA A 202 -6.50 10.84 16.18
C ALA A 202 -5.82 12.11 16.76
N GLY A 203 -6.60 13.15 17.01
CA GLY A 203 -6.17 14.36 17.73
C GLY A 203 -5.41 15.42 16.92
N LYS A 204 -5.27 15.27 15.60
CA LYS A 204 -4.65 16.30 14.74
C LYS A 204 -5.52 16.58 13.52
N LEU A 205 -5.86 17.86 13.33
CA LEU A 205 -6.45 18.32 12.08
C LEU A 205 -5.38 18.29 10.99
N GLN A 206 -5.60 17.52 9.94
CA GLN A 206 -4.76 17.50 8.75
C GLN A 206 -5.51 18.21 7.63
N LEU A 207 -4.96 19.30 7.15
CA LEU A 207 -5.43 20.01 5.96
C LEU A 207 -4.39 19.77 4.86
N SER A 208 -4.83 19.19 3.76
CA SER A 208 -4.03 19.08 2.53
C SER A 208 -4.75 19.80 1.40
N TYR A 209 -4.02 20.58 0.63
CA TYR A 209 -4.49 21.18 -0.61
C TYR A 209 -3.63 20.66 -1.75
N ASN A 210 -4.27 20.12 -2.77
CA ASN A 210 -3.61 19.67 -3.99
C ASN A 210 -4.29 20.34 -5.18
N GLY A 211 -3.51 20.94 -6.05
CA GLY A 211 -4.01 21.60 -7.25
C GLY A 211 -3.10 21.32 -8.42
N SER A 212 -3.66 20.94 -9.56
CA SER A 212 -2.95 20.79 -10.84
C SER A 212 -3.60 21.63 -11.90
N ALA A 213 -2.79 22.22 -12.79
CA ALA A 213 -3.26 22.92 -13.98
C ALA A 213 -2.57 22.30 -15.19
N ASN A 214 -3.35 21.75 -16.10
CA ASN A 214 -2.87 21.23 -17.37
C ASN A 214 -3.22 22.23 -18.47
N PHE A 215 -2.21 22.59 -19.27
CA PHE A 215 -2.38 23.42 -20.44
C PHE A 215 -2.07 22.58 -21.68
N GLU A 216 -3.06 22.34 -22.50
CA GLU A 216 -2.91 21.70 -23.81
C GLU A 216 -2.98 22.77 -24.89
N ILE A 217 -1.92 22.92 -25.68
CA ILE A 217 -1.83 23.85 -26.78
C ILE A 217 -1.74 23.02 -28.05
N ALA A 218 -2.75 23.16 -28.91
CA ALA A 218 -2.69 22.54 -30.23
C ALA A 218 -1.64 23.28 -31.06
N ASP A 219 -0.65 22.56 -31.55
CA ASP A 219 0.28 23.08 -32.55
C ASP A 219 -0.37 22.98 -33.92
N LEU A 220 -0.72 24.14 -34.48
CA LEU A 220 -1.33 24.28 -35.79
C LEU A 220 -0.32 24.79 -36.85
N SER A 221 0.98 24.67 -36.58
CA SER A 221 2.03 25.20 -37.47
C SER A 221 2.14 24.49 -38.82
N ASP A 222 1.57 23.29 -38.92
CA ASP A 222 1.60 22.47 -40.15
C ASP A 222 0.28 22.52 -40.97
N TYR A 223 -0.63 23.45 -40.65
CA TYR A 223 -1.85 23.72 -41.40
C TYR A 223 -1.75 24.98 -42.23
#